data_50f3355f9deda144246a1607b1bb052d
#
_entry.id   50f3355f9deda144246a1607b1bb052d
#
_cell.length_a   1.000
_cell.length_b   1.000
_cell.length_c   1.000
_cell.angle_alpha   90.00
_cell.angle_beta   90.00
_cell.angle_gamma   90.00
#
_symmetry.space_group_name_H-M   'P 1'
#
loop_
_entity.id
_entity.type
_entity.pdbx_description
1 polymer ?
#
loop_
_entity_poly.entity_id
_entity_poly.type
_entity_poly.pdbx_seq_one_letter_code
_entity_poly.pdbx_strand_id
1 'polypeptide(L)'
;MRKFFALLAALSLLIVSLSGCNLISEANPATDFEYGFSSKGGISIREYIGSDKTVVIPSKIDGQAVTVIAGGAFVGTSIESVVIPDSVKFVVARAFYGCDQLKTVDFGDGIIEIQEEAFYKCTALESIILPKNLETIGEGAFYGCTSATEIYIPKTLTNWSGEYSHPTFYESTALETLTIEDGLSVLGEYGSFSWASSLKNLVIPASVEKIGDVAFHSATALESVTFLGDAPQVTENVFGYPNTETASPNLVIYYDPNTSGWDNTVLSQYHLVSIYDKTE
;
A
#
# COMPACT_ATOMS: atom_id res chain seq x y z
N MET A 1 -28.31 -8.93 -18.85
CA MET A 1 -27.77 -9.20 -17.51
C MET A 1 -26.38 -9.87 -17.48
N ARG A 2 -25.97 -10.72 -18.40
CA ARG A 2 -24.63 -11.37 -18.39
C ARG A 2 -23.48 -10.58 -19.06
N LYS A 3 -23.73 -9.44 -19.66
CA LYS A 3 -22.70 -8.64 -20.37
C LYS A 3 -22.14 -7.46 -19.57
N PHE A 4 -22.78 -7.05 -18.48
CA PHE A 4 -22.32 -5.93 -17.64
C PHE A 4 -21.23 -6.33 -16.65
N PHE A 5 -21.25 -7.58 -16.15
CA PHE A 5 -20.20 -8.08 -15.26
C PHE A 5 -18.83 -8.26 -15.94
N ALA A 6 -18.80 -8.34 -17.27
CA ALA A 6 -17.56 -8.52 -18.01
C ALA A 6 -16.76 -7.20 -18.20
N LEU A 7 -17.39 -6.03 -18.02
CA LEU A 7 -16.72 -4.75 -18.25
C LEU A 7 -16.09 -4.18 -16.97
N LEU A 8 -16.66 -4.46 -15.80
CA LEU A 8 -16.07 -4.08 -14.51
C LEU A 8 -14.92 -5.02 -14.07
N ALA A 9 -14.95 -6.28 -14.53
CA ALA A 9 -13.84 -7.22 -14.30
C ALA A 9 -12.66 -7.02 -15.26
N ALA A 10 -12.83 -6.25 -16.33
CA ALA A 10 -11.76 -5.99 -17.30
C ALA A 10 -10.87 -4.79 -16.95
N LEU A 11 -11.24 -3.98 -15.94
CA LEU A 11 -10.42 -2.84 -15.51
C LEU A 11 -9.43 -3.19 -14.38
N SER A 12 -9.49 -4.43 -13.85
CA SER A 12 -8.64 -4.87 -12.75
C SER A 12 -7.43 -5.72 -13.16
N LEU A 13 -7.14 -5.84 -14.45
CA LEU A 13 -6.01 -6.63 -14.96
C LEU A 13 -5.24 -5.90 -16.07
N LEU A 14 -4.93 -4.63 -15.87
CA LEU A 14 -3.72 -4.09 -16.46
C LEU A 14 -2.63 -4.11 -15.38
N ILE A 15 -2.26 -5.32 -14.95
CA ILE A 15 -0.87 -5.54 -14.56
C ILE A 15 -0.10 -5.22 -15.84
N VAL A 16 0.41 -4.00 -15.93
CA VAL A 16 1.49 -3.70 -16.87
C VAL A 16 2.62 -4.64 -16.44
N SER A 17 2.62 -5.84 -17.02
CA SER A 17 3.86 -6.57 -17.14
C SER A 17 4.79 -5.62 -17.89
N LEU A 18 5.62 -4.91 -17.17
CA LEU A 18 6.87 -4.36 -17.69
C LEU A 18 7.73 -5.55 -18.13
N SER A 19 7.25 -6.26 -19.18
CA SER A 19 8.06 -7.11 -20.02
C SER A 19 8.86 -6.20 -20.96
N GLY A 20 9.66 -5.34 -20.35
CA GLY A 20 10.69 -4.58 -20.98
C GLY A 20 12.03 -5.05 -20.46
N CYS A 21 12.69 -5.92 -21.22
CA CYS A 21 14.05 -6.43 -20.97
C CYS A 21 14.25 -7.01 -19.57
N ASN A 22 14.19 -8.33 -19.45
CA ASN A 22 14.90 -9.11 -18.45
C ASN A 22 16.43 -8.88 -18.64
N LEU A 23 16.93 -7.71 -18.31
CA LEU A 23 18.24 -7.58 -17.74
C LEU A 23 18.06 -8.15 -16.32
N ILE A 24 18.33 -9.44 -16.15
CA ILE A 24 18.61 -10.00 -14.83
C ILE A 24 19.84 -9.21 -14.37
N SER A 25 19.60 -8.15 -13.64
CA SER A 25 20.65 -7.40 -12.96
C SER A 25 21.28 -8.39 -11.99
N GLU A 26 22.57 -8.66 -12.15
CA GLU A 26 23.26 -9.53 -11.18
C GLU A 26 23.12 -8.90 -9.80
N ALA A 27 22.98 -9.76 -8.78
CA ALA A 27 22.93 -9.29 -7.41
C ALA A 27 24.23 -8.58 -7.04
N ASN A 28 24.12 -7.51 -6.24
CA ASN A 28 25.29 -6.83 -5.71
C ASN A 28 26.16 -7.82 -4.93
N PRO A 29 27.50 -7.66 -4.98
CA PRO A 29 28.40 -8.54 -4.23
C PRO A 29 28.17 -8.39 -2.72
N ALA A 30 28.43 -9.47 -1.97
CA ALA A 30 28.28 -9.45 -0.51
C ALA A 30 29.11 -8.36 0.18
N THR A 31 30.21 -7.93 -0.47
CA THR A 31 31.08 -6.84 0.01
C THR A 31 30.43 -5.46 0.04
N ASP A 32 29.30 -5.29 -0.64
CA ASP A 32 28.52 -4.04 -0.60
C ASP A 32 27.61 -3.95 0.63
N PHE A 33 27.63 -4.98 1.48
CA PHE A 33 26.76 -5.07 2.64
C PHE A 33 27.55 -5.43 3.91
N GLU A 34 27.24 -4.77 5.01
CA GLU A 34 27.48 -5.35 6.32
C GLU A 34 26.34 -6.32 6.65
N TYR A 35 26.67 -7.54 7.07
CA TYR A 35 25.69 -8.58 7.36
C TYR A 35 26.10 -9.47 8.52
N GLY A 36 25.19 -10.31 8.95
CA GLY A 36 25.47 -11.31 9.97
C GLY A 36 24.28 -12.24 10.17
N PHE A 37 24.42 -13.22 11.06
CA PHE A 37 23.33 -14.13 11.38
C PHE A 37 22.16 -13.38 12.05
N SER A 38 20.95 -13.72 11.65
CA SER A 38 19.72 -13.25 12.25
C SER A 38 19.22 -14.20 13.34
N SER A 39 18.67 -13.66 14.41
CA SER A 39 17.94 -14.45 15.42
C SER A 39 16.65 -15.09 14.86
N LYS A 40 16.15 -14.56 13.74
CA LYS A 40 15.00 -15.12 12.99
C LYS A 40 15.42 -16.20 11.98
N GLY A 41 16.72 -16.59 11.96
CA GLY A 41 17.32 -17.53 11.02
C GLY A 41 17.84 -16.87 9.74
N GLY A 42 18.87 -17.45 9.12
CA GLY A 42 19.51 -16.93 7.91
C GLY A 42 20.39 -15.70 8.16
N ILE A 43 20.62 -14.94 7.10
CA ILE A 43 21.43 -13.70 7.11
C ILE A 43 20.52 -12.48 7.24
N SER A 44 20.97 -11.53 8.03
CA SER A 44 20.43 -10.17 8.12
C SER A 44 21.39 -9.19 7.44
N ILE A 45 20.92 -8.43 6.46
CA ILE A 45 21.62 -7.26 5.95
C ILE A 45 21.51 -6.17 7.02
N ARG A 46 22.65 -5.68 7.50
CA ARG A 46 22.73 -4.69 8.59
C ARG A 46 22.95 -3.28 8.09
N GLU A 47 23.74 -3.13 7.02
CA GLU A 47 24.04 -1.86 6.40
C GLU A 47 24.41 -2.05 4.93
N TYR A 48 23.93 -1.16 4.07
CA TYR A 48 24.41 -1.03 2.71
C TYR A 48 25.59 -0.04 2.68
N ILE A 49 26.78 -0.54 2.31
CA ILE A 49 28.03 0.23 2.24
C ILE A 49 28.52 0.40 0.81
N GLY A 50 27.77 -0.10 -0.17
CA GLY A 50 28.04 0.09 -1.59
C GLY A 50 27.78 1.52 -2.06
N SER A 51 28.02 1.76 -3.33
CA SER A 51 27.85 3.08 -3.98
C SER A 51 26.86 3.08 -5.14
N ASP A 52 26.32 1.90 -5.48
CA ASP A 52 25.40 1.77 -6.60
C ASP A 52 24.04 2.39 -6.25
N LYS A 53 23.44 3.04 -7.23
CA LYS A 53 22.09 3.59 -7.10
C LYS A 53 20.99 2.56 -7.32
N THR A 54 21.31 1.51 -8.08
CA THR A 54 20.43 0.36 -8.30
C THR A 54 21.00 -0.81 -7.53
N VAL A 55 20.28 -1.26 -6.51
CA VAL A 55 20.74 -2.31 -5.59
C VAL A 55 19.91 -3.56 -5.80
N VAL A 56 20.56 -4.69 -6.06
CA VAL A 56 19.93 -6.01 -6.09
C VAL A 56 20.45 -6.80 -4.89
N ILE A 57 19.62 -6.95 -3.87
CA ILE A 57 20.01 -7.68 -2.66
C ILE A 57 20.20 -9.16 -2.99
N PRO A 58 21.35 -9.78 -2.67
CA PRO A 58 21.57 -11.19 -2.95
C PRO A 58 20.63 -12.07 -2.12
N SER A 59 20.06 -13.11 -2.76
CA SER A 59 19.18 -14.06 -2.07
C SER A 59 19.94 -14.97 -1.08
N LYS A 60 21.28 -15.08 -1.24
CA LYS A 60 22.19 -15.84 -0.36
C LYS A 60 23.52 -15.13 -0.22
N ILE A 61 24.10 -15.23 0.97
CA ILE A 61 25.49 -14.86 1.28
C ILE A 61 26.12 -16.04 2.01
N ASP A 62 27.32 -16.46 1.59
CA ASP A 62 28.04 -17.61 2.16
C ASP A 62 27.18 -18.90 2.21
N GLY A 63 26.33 -19.09 1.19
CA GLY A 63 25.42 -20.24 1.08
C GLY A 63 24.18 -20.17 1.97
N GLN A 64 24.07 -19.17 2.85
CA GLN A 64 22.92 -18.94 3.74
C GLN A 64 21.92 -17.96 3.11
N ALA A 65 20.62 -18.23 3.25
CA ALA A 65 19.57 -17.33 2.75
C ALA A 65 19.61 -15.98 3.46
N VAL A 66 19.45 -14.88 2.69
CA VAL A 66 19.21 -13.54 3.23
C VAL A 66 17.72 -13.46 3.57
N THR A 67 17.39 -13.34 4.84
CA THR A 67 16.01 -13.43 5.34
C THR A 67 15.52 -12.13 5.99
N VAL A 68 16.42 -11.22 6.34
CA VAL A 68 16.11 -10.00 7.07
C VAL A 68 16.85 -8.81 6.45
N ILE A 69 16.15 -7.71 6.26
CA ILE A 69 16.75 -6.38 6.13
C ILE A 69 16.61 -5.72 7.48
N ALA A 70 17.74 -5.48 8.14
CA ALA A 70 17.76 -4.96 9.51
C ALA A 70 17.30 -3.50 9.60
N GLY A 71 16.98 -3.08 10.81
CA GLY A 71 16.62 -1.69 11.07
C GLY A 71 17.74 -0.73 10.71
N GLY A 72 17.40 0.27 9.91
CA GLY A 72 18.34 1.28 9.44
C GLY A 72 19.32 0.84 8.35
N ALA A 73 19.21 -0.37 7.80
CA ALA A 73 20.18 -0.92 6.84
C ALA A 73 20.45 -0.02 5.61
N PHE A 74 19.48 0.79 5.20
CA PHE A 74 19.58 1.73 4.07
C PHE A 74 19.23 3.18 4.45
N VAL A 75 19.19 3.52 5.74
CA VAL A 75 18.77 4.86 6.19
C VAL A 75 19.53 5.97 5.45
N GLY A 76 18.75 6.87 4.82
CA GLY A 76 19.28 8.07 4.18
C GLY A 76 20.25 7.80 3.02
N THR A 77 20.28 6.59 2.49
CA THR A 77 21.07 6.30 1.28
C THR A 77 20.46 6.99 0.06
N SER A 78 21.30 7.30 -0.93
CA SER A 78 20.85 7.90 -2.21
C SER A 78 20.58 6.84 -3.29
N ILE A 79 20.14 5.64 -2.89
CA ILE A 79 19.71 4.61 -3.84
C ILE A 79 18.45 5.06 -4.59
N GLU A 80 18.37 4.71 -5.89
CA GLU A 80 17.22 5.04 -6.72
C GLU A 80 16.30 3.84 -6.95
N SER A 81 16.82 2.63 -6.83
CA SER A 81 16.09 1.39 -7.03
C SER A 81 16.62 0.28 -6.14
N VAL A 82 15.72 -0.56 -5.62
CA VAL A 82 16.10 -1.76 -4.87
C VAL A 82 15.25 -2.96 -5.29
N VAL A 83 15.91 -4.12 -5.49
CA VAL A 83 15.27 -5.42 -5.67
C VAL A 83 15.50 -6.24 -4.42
N ILE A 84 14.43 -6.65 -3.77
CA ILE A 84 14.42 -7.46 -2.55
C ILE A 84 14.05 -8.90 -2.94
N PRO A 85 14.93 -9.90 -2.73
CA PRO A 85 14.68 -11.26 -3.18
C PRO A 85 13.60 -11.97 -2.35
N ASP A 86 12.98 -13.01 -2.93
CA ASP A 86 11.95 -13.86 -2.28
C ASP A 86 12.41 -14.54 -0.98
N SER A 87 13.72 -14.61 -0.75
CA SER A 87 14.25 -15.18 0.49
C SER A 87 14.01 -14.28 1.71
N VAL A 88 13.86 -12.97 1.51
CA VAL A 88 13.61 -11.99 2.59
C VAL A 88 12.20 -12.20 3.14
N LYS A 89 12.10 -12.25 4.47
CA LYS A 89 10.84 -12.40 5.21
C LYS A 89 10.47 -11.15 6.00
N PHE A 90 11.47 -10.40 6.43
CA PHE A 90 11.29 -9.27 7.36
C PHE A 90 12.04 -8.04 6.86
N VAL A 91 11.30 -6.95 6.69
CA VAL A 91 11.86 -5.60 6.54
C VAL A 91 11.65 -4.91 7.87
N VAL A 92 12.74 -4.75 8.63
CA VAL A 92 12.69 -4.27 10.02
C VAL A 92 12.49 -2.75 10.06
N ALA A 93 12.09 -2.24 11.21
CA ALA A 93 11.79 -0.83 11.43
C ALA A 93 12.88 0.10 10.87
N ARG A 94 12.44 1.13 10.13
CA ARG A 94 13.32 2.15 9.54
C ARG A 94 14.35 1.64 8.52
N ALA A 95 14.17 0.45 7.96
CA ALA A 95 15.16 -0.15 7.06
C ALA A 95 15.56 0.78 5.89
N PHE A 96 14.61 1.51 5.30
CA PHE A 96 14.79 2.48 4.21
C PHE A 96 14.33 3.89 4.60
N TYR A 97 14.37 4.23 5.90
CA TYR A 97 13.92 5.53 6.40
C TYR A 97 14.67 6.68 5.71
N GLY A 98 13.93 7.61 5.12
CA GLY A 98 14.50 8.79 4.48
C GLY A 98 15.31 8.54 3.21
N CYS A 99 15.09 7.41 2.51
CA CYS A 99 15.65 7.18 1.18
C CYS A 99 14.88 8.05 0.16
N ASP A 100 15.10 9.34 0.18
CA ASP A 100 14.34 10.34 -0.58
C ASP A 100 14.55 10.30 -2.09
N GLN A 101 15.58 9.56 -2.57
CA GLN A 101 15.85 9.31 -3.98
C GLN A 101 15.31 7.97 -4.47
N LEU A 102 14.79 7.10 -3.59
CA LEU A 102 14.28 5.78 -3.92
C LEU A 102 12.98 5.88 -4.72
N LYS A 103 13.04 5.54 -6.02
CA LYS A 103 11.92 5.60 -6.97
C LYS A 103 11.17 4.29 -7.07
N THR A 104 11.89 3.16 -7.02
CA THR A 104 11.30 1.84 -7.24
C THR A 104 11.78 0.84 -6.21
N VAL A 105 10.84 0.03 -5.72
CA VAL A 105 11.10 -1.14 -4.88
C VAL A 105 10.44 -2.34 -5.53
N ASP A 106 11.24 -3.33 -5.91
CA ASP A 106 10.73 -4.65 -6.29
C ASP A 106 10.73 -5.54 -5.06
N PHE A 107 9.54 -5.76 -4.50
CA PHE A 107 9.36 -6.56 -3.30
C PHE A 107 9.31 -8.04 -3.68
N GLY A 108 10.21 -8.84 -3.12
CA GLY A 108 10.09 -10.29 -3.22
C GLY A 108 8.82 -10.82 -2.54
N ASP A 109 8.22 -11.84 -3.13
CA ASP A 109 7.02 -12.50 -2.62
C ASP A 109 7.20 -13.18 -1.24
N GLY A 110 8.43 -13.27 -0.76
CA GLY A 110 8.73 -13.87 0.54
C GLY A 110 8.41 -13.02 1.76
N ILE A 111 8.24 -11.70 1.58
CA ILE A 111 8.04 -10.77 2.69
C ILE A 111 6.68 -11.00 3.34
N ILE A 112 6.68 -11.19 4.66
CA ILE A 112 5.49 -11.37 5.48
C ILE A 112 5.27 -10.21 6.47
N GLU A 113 6.33 -9.42 6.73
CA GLU A 113 6.27 -8.32 7.68
C GLU A 113 7.12 -7.13 7.20
N ILE A 114 6.51 -5.96 7.12
CA ILE A 114 7.15 -4.66 6.95
C ILE A 114 6.87 -3.87 8.24
N GLN A 115 7.92 -3.53 8.99
CA GLN A 115 7.78 -2.92 10.32
C GLN A 115 7.65 -1.39 10.25
N GLU A 116 7.57 -0.77 11.43
CA GLU A 116 7.32 0.66 11.61
C GLU A 116 8.33 1.52 10.83
N GLU A 117 7.85 2.57 10.17
CA GLU A 117 8.64 3.57 9.45
C GLU A 117 9.64 2.99 8.42
N ALA A 118 9.43 1.74 7.97
CA ALA A 118 10.40 1.04 7.10
C ALA A 118 10.74 1.83 5.82
N PHE A 119 9.77 2.53 5.22
CA PHE A 119 9.92 3.40 4.04
C PHE A 119 9.43 4.83 4.33
N TYR A 120 9.55 5.28 5.59
CA TYR A 120 9.13 6.62 6.00
C TYR A 120 9.88 7.68 5.19
N LYS A 121 9.12 8.60 4.56
CA LYS A 121 9.65 9.69 3.71
C LYS A 121 10.54 9.22 2.55
N CYS A 122 10.23 8.09 1.93
CA CYS A 122 10.73 7.75 0.61
C CYS A 122 9.97 8.61 -0.43
N THR A 123 10.26 9.90 -0.46
CA THR A 123 9.44 10.91 -1.16
C THR A 123 9.43 10.76 -2.68
N ALA A 124 10.46 10.12 -3.27
CA ALA A 124 10.54 9.87 -4.71
C ALA A 124 9.87 8.55 -5.14
N LEU A 125 9.33 7.73 -4.20
CA LEU A 125 8.77 6.43 -4.52
C LEU A 125 7.52 6.58 -5.41
N GLU A 126 7.58 6.00 -6.63
CA GLU A 126 6.58 6.21 -7.68
C GLU A 126 5.37 5.29 -7.54
N SER A 127 5.56 4.10 -6.96
CA SER A 127 4.50 3.12 -6.71
C SER A 127 4.80 2.26 -5.49
N ILE A 128 3.74 1.75 -4.84
CA ILE A 128 3.83 0.86 -3.67
C ILE A 128 3.01 -0.40 -3.97
N ILE A 129 3.66 -1.40 -4.56
CA ILE A 129 3.03 -2.70 -4.87
C ILE A 129 3.43 -3.67 -3.78
N LEU A 130 2.59 -3.78 -2.74
CA LEU A 130 2.88 -4.64 -1.59
C LEU A 130 2.95 -6.11 -1.99
N PRO A 131 3.90 -6.90 -1.39
CA PRO A 131 4.07 -8.30 -1.72
C PRO A 131 2.82 -9.12 -1.36
N LYS A 132 2.48 -10.07 -2.23
CA LYS A 132 1.22 -10.85 -2.12
C LYS A 132 1.08 -11.71 -0.86
N ASN A 133 2.20 -11.98 -0.16
CA ASN A 133 2.20 -12.76 1.09
C ASN A 133 2.38 -11.88 2.34
N LEU A 134 2.28 -10.55 2.20
CA LEU A 134 2.41 -9.64 3.32
C LEU A 134 1.24 -9.83 4.30
N GLU A 135 1.54 -10.08 5.56
CA GLU A 135 0.56 -10.30 6.63
C GLU A 135 0.48 -9.11 7.59
N THR A 136 1.63 -8.43 7.80
CA THR A 136 1.75 -7.34 8.78
C THR A 136 2.44 -6.12 8.19
N ILE A 137 1.85 -4.95 8.39
CA ILE A 137 2.44 -3.66 8.07
C ILE A 137 2.46 -2.75 9.30
N GLY A 138 3.62 -2.12 9.56
CA GLY A 138 3.85 -1.28 10.73
C GLY A 138 3.38 0.16 10.58
N GLU A 139 3.29 0.82 11.73
CA GLU A 139 2.99 2.24 11.84
C GLU A 139 3.93 3.07 10.95
N GLY A 140 3.37 4.00 10.19
CA GLY A 140 4.15 4.91 9.34
C GLY A 140 5.02 4.25 8.29
N ALA A 141 4.81 2.96 7.97
CA ALA A 141 5.70 2.22 7.09
C ALA A 141 5.96 2.91 5.75
N PHE A 142 4.97 3.62 5.21
CA PHE A 142 5.04 4.42 3.97
C PHE A 142 4.57 5.86 4.16
N TYR A 143 4.68 6.40 5.38
CA TYR A 143 4.33 7.79 5.68
C TYR A 143 5.15 8.75 4.81
N GLY A 144 4.49 9.69 4.15
CA GLY A 144 5.16 10.74 3.37
C GLY A 144 5.79 10.24 2.06
N CYS A 145 5.32 9.13 1.47
CA CYS A 145 5.68 8.70 0.12
C CYS A 145 4.87 9.54 -0.90
N THR A 146 5.21 10.82 -1.00
CA THR A 146 4.39 11.85 -1.67
C THR A 146 4.31 11.72 -3.19
N SER A 147 5.20 10.97 -3.84
CA SER A 147 5.20 10.75 -5.29
C SER A 147 4.50 9.47 -5.73
N ALA A 148 4.06 8.61 -4.79
CA ALA A 148 3.42 7.35 -5.13
C ALA A 148 2.05 7.59 -5.78
N THR A 149 1.94 7.22 -7.06
CA THR A 149 0.69 7.35 -7.84
C THR A 149 -0.19 6.11 -7.77
N GLU A 150 0.39 4.97 -7.40
CA GLU A 150 -0.31 3.69 -7.29
C GLU A 150 0.06 2.97 -5.99
N ILE A 151 -0.97 2.43 -5.32
CA ILE A 151 -0.82 1.53 -4.16
C ILE A 151 -1.65 0.27 -4.43
N TYR A 152 -1.03 -0.91 -4.24
CA TYR A 152 -1.71 -2.21 -4.25
C TYR A 152 -1.67 -2.83 -2.84
N ILE A 153 -2.84 -3.25 -2.34
CA ILE A 153 -3.04 -3.88 -1.03
C ILE A 153 -3.44 -5.35 -1.23
N PRO A 154 -2.62 -6.32 -0.82
CA PRO A 154 -2.94 -7.74 -0.93
C PRO A 154 -3.95 -8.18 0.13
N LYS A 155 -4.75 -9.19 -0.18
CA LYS A 155 -5.74 -9.76 0.74
C LYS A 155 -5.16 -10.43 1.98
N THR A 156 -3.88 -10.78 1.93
CA THR A 156 -3.15 -11.40 3.06
C THR A 156 -2.83 -10.43 4.18
N LEU A 157 -2.93 -9.11 3.92
CA LEU A 157 -2.64 -8.08 4.91
C LEU A 157 -3.76 -8.01 5.95
N THR A 158 -3.58 -8.72 7.05
CA THR A 158 -4.57 -8.83 8.13
C THR A 158 -4.22 -8.03 9.37
N ASN A 159 -2.96 -7.61 9.51
CA ASN A 159 -2.47 -6.86 10.67
C ASN A 159 -1.93 -5.50 10.22
N TRP A 160 -2.69 -4.47 10.54
CA TRP A 160 -2.30 -3.08 10.40
C TRP A 160 -1.87 -2.60 11.77
N SER A 161 -0.57 -2.51 12.03
CA SER A 161 -0.10 -1.97 13.31
C SER A 161 0.15 -0.48 13.16
N GLY A 162 -0.73 0.32 13.74
CA GLY A 162 -0.58 1.76 13.75
C GLY A 162 -1.35 2.36 14.92
N GLU A 163 -0.68 3.21 15.70
CA GLU A 163 -1.35 4.13 16.61
C GLU A 163 -1.68 5.43 15.87
N TYR A 164 -2.38 6.35 16.52
CA TYR A 164 -2.89 7.60 15.94
C TYR A 164 -1.81 8.56 15.42
N SER A 165 -0.51 8.31 15.67
CA SER A 165 0.55 9.27 15.42
C SER A 165 1.13 9.23 14.00
N HIS A 166 1.26 8.05 13.40
CA HIS A 166 1.89 7.87 12.09
C HIS A 166 1.12 6.84 11.24
N PRO A 167 0.01 7.22 10.59
CA PRO A 167 -0.74 6.29 9.75
C PRO A 167 0.11 5.78 8.57
N THR A 168 -0.15 4.53 8.14
CA THR A 168 0.73 3.77 7.25
C THR A 168 1.06 4.46 5.93
N PHE A 169 0.06 5.01 5.21
CA PHE A 169 0.20 5.67 3.90
C PHE A 169 -0.17 7.16 3.95
N TYR A 170 -0.03 7.78 5.12
CA TYR A 170 -0.34 9.19 5.31
C TYR A 170 0.48 10.09 4.38
N GLU A 171 -0.14 11.14 3.86
CA GLU A 171 0.47 12.07 2.88
C GLU A 171 0.87 11.43 1.54
N SER A 172 0.20 10.37 1.09
CA SER A 172 0.33 9.88 -0.29
C SER A 172 -0.39 10.83 -1.26
N THR A 173 0.09 12.06 -1.37
CA THR A 173 -0.62 13.17 -2.03
C THR A 173 -0.76 13.00 -3.54
N ALA A 174 0.13 12.26 -4.19
CA ALA A 174 0.07 11.95 -5.60
C ALA A 174 -0.78 10.71 -5.93
N LEU A 175 -1.34 10.01 -4.93
CA LEU A 175 -2.07 8.76 -5.13
C LEU A 175 -3.28 8.97 -6.06
N GLU A 176 -3.25 8.31 -7.21
CA GLU A 176 -4.34 8.31 -8.20
C GLU A 176 -5.09 6.98 -8.21
N THR A 177 -4.40 5.88 -7.95
CA THR A 177 -4.93 4.51 -8.00
C THR A 177 -4.66 3.76 -6.71
N LEU A 178 -5.73 3.34 -6.03
CA LEU A 178 -5.67 2.41 -4.91
C LEU A 178 -6.36 1.10 -5.30
N THR A 179 -5.58 0.05 -5.46
CA THR A 179 -6.06 -1.29 -5.78
C THR A 179 -6.10 -2.15 -4.53
N ILE A 180 -7.26 -2.70 -4.21
CA ILE A 180 -7.51 -3.55 -3.05
C ILE A 180 -7.87 -4.94 -3.56
N GLU A 181 -7.10 -5.95 -3.18
CA GLU A 181 -7.39 -7.33 -3.58
C GLU A 181 -8.65 -7.86 -2.88
N ASP A 182 -9.55 -8.50 -3.65
CA ASP A 182 -10.73 -9.14 -3.07
C ASP A 182 -10.32 -10.28 -2.14
N GLY A 183 -10.96 -10.34 -0.97
CA GLY A 183 -10.58 -11.20 0.14
C GLY A 183 -9.98 -10.46 1.33
N LEU A 184 -9.64 -9.17 1.18
CA LEU A 184 -9.28 -8.31 2.31
C LEU A 184 -10.54 -7.97 3.13
N SER A 185 -10.53 -8.21 4.45
CA SER A 185 -11.68 -7.91 5.33
C SER A 185 -11.60 -6.54 6.01
N VAL A 186 -10.41 -6.05 6.29
CA VAL A 186 -10.18 -4.75 6.95
C VAL A 186 -9.28 -3.88 6.10
N LEU A 187 -9.76 -2.71 5.70
CA LEU A 187 -8.99 -1.75 4.92
C LEU A 187 -8.46 -0.63 5.82
N GLY A 188 -7.17 -0.70 6.10
CA GLY A 188 -6.47 0.30 6.88
C GLY A 188 -6.90 0.34 8.35
N GLU A 189 -6.17 1.13 9.11
CA GLU A 189 -6.53 1.58 10.45
C GLU A 189 -6.70 3.10 10.45
N TYR A 190 -6.53 3.74 11.60
CA TYR A 190 -6.71 5.18 11.74
C TYR A 190 -5.89 5.96 10.71
N GLY A 191 -6.57 6.75 9.89
CA GLY A 191 -5.94 7.70 8.96
C GLY A 191 -5.08 7.11 7.84
N SER A 192 -5.13 5.79 7.57
CA SER A 192 -4.14 5.09 6.72
C SER A 192 -3.91 5.72 5.35
N PHE A 193 -4.93 6.31 4.72
CA PHE A 193 -4.85 6.98 3.42
C PHE A 193 -5.21 8.47 3.52
N SER A 194 -5.07 9.06 4.71
CA SER A 194 -5.33 10.50 4.87
C SER A 194 -4.39 11.33 4.00
N TRP A 195 -4.92 12.40 3.44
CA TRP A 195 -4.22 13.29 2.50
C TRP A 195 -3.92 12.66 1.14
N ALA A 196 -4.63 11.62 0.72
CA ALA A 196 -4.60 11.11 -0.66
C ALA A 196 -5.36 12.08 -1.58
N SER A 197 -4.83 13.30 -1.73
CA SER A 197 -5.54 14.45 -2.33
C SER A 197 -5.67 14.38 -3.86
N SER A 198 -5.06 13.40 -4.53
CA SER A 198 -5.20 13.15 -5.98
C SER A 198 -6.11 11.97 -6.30
N LEU A 199 -6.55 11.20 -5.29
CA LEU A 199 -7.42 10.03 -5.47
C LEU A 199 -8.84 10.46 -5.83
N LYS A 200 -9.29 10.13 -7.06
CA LYS A 200 -10.61 10.53 -7.57
C LYS A 200 -11.67 9.45 -7.43
N ASN A 201 -11.29 8.22 -7.66
CA ASN A 201 -12.22 7.10 -7.68
C ASN A 201 -11.67 5.96 -6.83
N LEU A 202 -12.52 5.36 -6.02
CA LEU A 202 -12.17 4.25 -5.16
C LEU A 202 -13.17 3.12 -5.34
N VAL A 203 -12.68 1.89 -5.51
CA VAL A 203 -13.51 0.69 -5.53
C VAL A 203 -13.19 -0.15 -4.30
N ILE A 204 -14.20 -0.44 -3.49
CA ILE A 204 -14.12 -1.27 -2.31
C ILE A 204 -14.66 -2.66 -2.65
N PRO A 205 -13.83 -3.72 -2.59
CA PRO A 205 -14.26 -5.09 -2.84
C PRO A 205 -15.35 -5.57 -1.88
N ALA A 206 -16.09 -6.59 -2.31
CA ALA A 206 -17.20 -7.15 -1.53
C ALA A 206 -16.76 -7.80 -0.21
N SER A 207 -15.50 -8.18 -0.10
CA SER A 207 -14.91 -8.78 1.09
C SER A 207 -14.62 -7.80 2.22
N VAL A 208 -14.61 -6.48 1.96
CA VAL A 208 -14.25 -5.48 2.98
C VAL A 208 -15.41 -5.25 3.92
N GLU A 209 -15.24 -5.67 5.17
CA GLU A 209 -16.23 -5.55 6.24
C GLU A 209 -16.02 -4.29 7.11
N LYS A 210 -14.79 -3.76 7.13
CA LYS A 210 -14.44 -2.59 7.95
C LYS A 210 -13.42 -1.70 7.23
N ILE A 211 -13.61 -0.39 7.34
CA ILE A 211 -12.62 0.63 6.95
C ILE A 211 -12.22 1.40 8.21
N GLY A 212 -10.93 1.67 8.35
CA GLY A 212 -10.38 2.37 9.50
C GLY A 212 -10.95 3.77 9.70
N ASP A 213 -10.90 4.27 10.92
CA ASP A 213 -11.37 5.63 11.24
C ASP A 213 -10.54 6.67 10.48
N VAL A 214 -11.20 7.71 9.98
CA VAL A 214 -10.63 8.81 9.18
C VAL A 214 -9.69 8.31 8.05
N ALA A 215 -9.90 7.09 7.55
CA ALA A 215 -8.99 6.42 6.62
C ALA A 215 -8.69 7.26 5.36
N PHE A 216 -9.68 8.00 4.85
CA PHE A 216 -9.57 8.87 3.67
C PHE A 216 -9.80 10.35 4.01
N HIS A 217 -9.49 10.75 5.24
CA HIS A 217 -9.58 12.15 5.65
C HIS A 217 -8.69 13.01 4.75
N SER A 218 -9.19 14.16 4.31
CA SER A 218 -8.49 15.06 3.37
C SER A 218 -8.16 14.44 1.99
N ALA A 219 -8.87 13.40 1.55
CA ALA A 219 -8.88 12.93 0.17
C ALA A 219 -9.82 13.82 -0.66
N THR A 220 -9.46 15.10 -0.80
CA THR A 220 -10.35 16.17 -1.28
C THR A 220 -10.72 16.09 -2.76
N ALA A 221 -9.98 15.32 -3.55
CA ALA A 221 -10.29 15.06 -4.96
C ALA A 221 -11.25 13.89 -5.18
N LEU A 222 -11.68 13.19 -4.12
CA LEU A 222 -12.47 11.96 -4.24
C LEU A 222 -13.88 12.28 -4.78
N GLU A 223 -14.13 11.86 -6.01
CA GLU A 223 -15.40 12.09 -6.72
C GLU A 223 -16.37 10.91 -6.51
N SER A 224 -15.84 9.69 -6.46
CA SER A 224 -16.68 8.50 -6.28
C SER A 224 -16.04 7.41 -5.44
N VAL A 225 -16.88 6.73 -4.64
CA VAL A 225 -16.55 5.46 -3.99
C VAL A 225 -17.61 4.42 -4.40
N THR A 226 -17.16 3.29 -4.95
CA THR A 226 -18.04 2.19 -5.34
C THR A 226 -17.83 1.01 -4.40
N PHE A 227 -18.87 0.62 -3.70
CA PHE A 227 -18.89 -0.57 -2.86
C PHE A 227 -19.51 -1.74 -3.62
N LEU A 228 -18.78 -2.87 -3.67
CA LEU A 228 -19.21 -4.08 -4.39
C LEU A 228 -19.93 -5.10 -3.49
N GLY A 229 -19.97 -4.87 -2.18
CA GLY A 229 -20.56 -5.75 -1.17
C GLY A 229 -21.52 -5.03 -0.22
N ASP A 230 -21.75 -5.64 0.92
CA ASP A 230 -22.52 -5.06 2.02
C ASP A 230 -21.88 -3.77 2.52
N ALA A 231 -22.66 -2.89 3.15
CA ALA A 231 -22.12 -1.67 3.75
C ALA A 231 -21.11 -2.02 4.84
N PRO A 232 -19.83 -1.60 4.72
CA PRO A 232 -18.82 -1.90 5.72
C PRO A 232 -19.04 -1.08 7.00
N GLN A 233 -18.45 -1.54 8.09
CA GLN A 233 -18.35 -0.74 9.32
C GLN A 233 -17.38 0.43 9.06
N VAL A 234 -17.90 1.65 9.23
CA VAL A 234 -17.13 2.90 9.09
C VAL A 234 -17.54 3.89 10.18
N THR A 235 -16.67 4.88 10.43
CA THR A 235 -17.02 6.04 11.25
C THR A 235 -17.55 7.19 10.39
N GLU A 236 -18.20 8.17 11.03
CA GLU A 236 -18.77 9.34 10.33
C GLU A 236 -17.75 10.18 9.57
N ASN A 237 -16.48 10.07 9.91
CA ASN A 237 -15.40 10.89 9.35
C ASN A 237 -14.49 10.11 8.40
N VAL A 238 -14.89 8.93 7.93
CA VAL A 238 -14.08 8.06 7.07
C VAL A 238 -13.55 8.78 5.82
N PHE A 239 -14.35 9.69 5.22
CA PHE A 239 -13.98 10.52 4.07
C PHE A 239 -13.78 12.00 4.43
N GLY A 240 -13.43 12.33 5.68
CA GLY A 240 -13.27 13.67 6.20
C GLY A 240 -14.52 14.20 6.94
N TYR A 241 -14.37 15.35 7.58
CA TYR A 241 -15.48 15.96 8.34
C TYR A 241 -16.48 16.59 7.37
N PRO A 242 -17.75 16.17 7.36
CA PRO A 242 -18.76 16.73 6.47
C PRO A 242 -18.84 18.26 6.58
N ASN A 243 -19.00 18.93 5.44
CA ASN A 243 -19.09 20.39 5.32
C ASN A 243 -17.81 21.16 5.75
N THR A 244 -16.66 20.52 5.75
CA THR A 244 -15.36 21.16 5.95
C THR A 244 -14.48 21.00 4.71
N GLU A 245 -13.38 21.73 4.66
CA GLU A 245 -12.36 21.61 3.59
C GLU A 245 -11.63 20.25 3.58
N THR A 246 -11.85 19.40 4.59
CA THR A 246 -11.24 18.06 4.69
C THR A 246 -12.09 16.97 4.04
N ALA A 247 -13.34 17.26 3.68
CA ALA A 247 -14.23 16.37 2.96
C ALA A 247 -14.24 16.69 1.47
N SER A 248 -14.48 15.67 0.63
CA SER A 248 -14.78 15.90 -0.78
C SER A 248 -16.20 16.45 -0.95
N PRO A 249 -16.37 17.65 -1.55
CA PRO A 249 -17.66 18.35 -1.54
C PRO A 249 -18.73 17.69 -2.42
N ASN A 250 -18.32 16.85 -3.38
CA ASN A 250 -19.22 16.24 -4.36
C ASN A 250 -19.14 14.72 -4.37
N LEU A 251 -18.70 14.11 -3.29
CA LEU A 251 -18.54 12.68 -3.20
C LEU A 251 -19.86 11.94 -3.42
N VAL A 252 -19.88 11.05 -4.42
CA VAL A 252 -20.96 10.12 -4.69
C VAL A 252 -20.56 8.72 -4.26
N ILE A 253 -21.41 8.05 -3.50
CA ILE A 253 -21.23 6.66 -3.11
C ILE A 253 -22.14 5.78 -3.96
N TYR A 254 -21.51 4.89 -4.74
CA TYR A 254 -22.22 3.87 -5.51
C TYR A 254 -22.26 2.56 -4.73
N TYR A 255 -23.44 1.91 -4.73
CA TYR A 255 -23.64 0.64 -4.02
C TYR A 255 -24.58 -0.29 -4.79
N ASP A 256 -24.48 -1.60 -4.54
CA ASP A 256 -25.43 -2.58 -5.06
C ASP A 256 -26.67 -2.63 -4.14
N PRO A 257 -27.87 -2.24 -4.58
CA PRO A 257 -29.07 -2.27 -3.76
C PRO A 257 -29.54 -3.69 -3.39
N ASN A 258 -28.92 -4.74 -3.93
CA ASN A 258 -29.19 -6.13 -3.52
C ASN A 258 -28.29 -6.57 -2.35
N THR A 259 -27.40 -5.72 -1.86
CA THR A 259 -26.57 -5.94 -0.68
C THR A 259 -27.20 -5.29 0.54
N SER A 260 -26.70 -5.61 1.74
CA SER A 260 -27.31 -5.23 3.01
C SER A 260 -26.60 -4.08 3.73
N GLY A 261 -27.25 -3.51 4.74
CA GLY A 261 -26.66 -2.54 5.66
C GLY A 261 -26.72 -1.08 5.24
N TRP A 262 -27.27 -0.75 4.06
CA TRP A 262 -27.26 0.61 3.50
C TRP A 262 -28.29 1.56 4.14
N ASP A 263 -29.36 1.05 4.73
CA ASP A 263 -30.46 1.86 5.29
C ASP A 263 -30.11 2.59 6.59
N ASN A 264 -29.17 2.07 7.38
CA ASN A 264 -28.81 2.57 8.71
C ASN A 264 -27.30 2.72 8.88
N THR A 265 -26.59 3.11 7.83
CA THR A 265 -25.15 3.34 7.90
C THR A 265 -24.82 4.82 8.00
N VAL A 266 -23.66 5.13 8.58
CA VAL A 266 -23.07 6.48 8.53
C VAL A 266 -22.90 6.96 7.09
N LEU A 267 -22.76 6.03 6.13
CA LEU A 267 -22.62 6.34 4.71
C LEU A 267 -23.88 6.98 4.13
N SER A 268 -25.05 6.84 4.76
CA SER A 268 -26.30 7.48 4.32
C SER A 268 -26.29 9.01 4.39
N GLN A 269 -25.29 9.62 5.05
CA GLN A 269 -25.07 11.06 5.01
C GLN A 269 -24.52 11.56 3.66
N TYR A 270 -23.98 10.67 2.83
CA TYR A 270 -23.46 11.00 1.51
C TYR A 270 -24.53 10.77 0.43
N HIS A 271 -24.27 11.27 -0.78
CA HIS A 271 -25.14 11.01 -1.93
C HIS A 271 -24.98 9.55 -2.38
N LEU A 272 -25.96 8.71 -1.99
CA LEU A 272 -26.01 7.28 -2.36
C LEU A 272 -26.70 7.11 -3.70
N VAL A 273 -26.04 6.37 -4.62
CA VAL A 273 -26.57 6.06 -5.96
C VAL A 273 -26.41 4.55 -6.21
N SER A 274 -27.49 3.91 -6.70
CA SER A 274 -27.40 2.52 -7.15
C SER A 274 -26.39 2.39 -8.29
N ILE A 275 -25.54 1.35 -8.26
CA ILE A 275 -24.64 1.04 -9.38
C ILE A 275 -25.39 0.79 -10.70
N TYR A 276 -26.68 0.46 -10.63
CA TYR A 276 -27.54 0.27 -11.81
C TYR A 276 -28.07 1.60 -12.38
N ASP A 277 -28.01 2.69 -11.63
CA ASP A 277 -28.43 4.03 -12.04
C ASP A 277 -27.23 4.92 -12.43
N LYS A 278 -26.02 4.34 -12.45
CA LYS A 278 -24.81 5.03 -12.89
C LYS A 278 -24.93 5.37 -14.37
N THR A 279 -25.18 6.63 -14.69
CA THR A 279 -25.10 7.15 -16.08
C THR A 279 -23.63 7.28 -16.45
N GLU A 280 -23.25 6.73 -17.60
CA GLU A 280 -21.90 6.80 -18.18
C GLU A 280 -21.42 8.23 -18.42
#